data_119546e45e70a6d17076b5ece381af26
#
_entry.id   119546e45e70a6d17076b5ece381af26
#
_cell.length_a   1.000
_cell.length_b   1.000
_cell.length_c   1.000
_cell.angle_alpha   90.00
_cell.angle_beta   90.00
_cell.angle_gamma   90.00
#
_symmetry.space_group_name_H-M   'P 1'
#
loop_
_entity.id
_entity.type
_entity.pdbx_description
1 polymer ?
#
loop_
_entity_poly.entity_id
_entity_poly.type
_entity_poly.pdbx_seq_one_letter_code
_entity_poly.pdbx_strand_id
1 'polypeptide(L)'
;MNLKVLITATALAAGFLASAQPSDWNVQYIKHKEYGPPRAFNPRKIDIPDIDGYTTLKVDLHMHTVNSDGDVSPRTRVMEAFVEGLDAIAITDHQPAFGKPEGWNYDQSYPQAEKEAKTRDILLIKGMEISHNQNDIGHINVLFVKDCNDYKIPLNFGEKETHEALVQAKEEGAWVTGNHPGWPDQNSELSKFWIDEIEAGRIQGMEIFNSYEFYPLAIDHARKYNLAFIGASDQHRPMNFDYDLEKTMRPMTLVFAEERSVEAIHDALKARRSVAFANNMLAGDQKWLLKLFKASLKIEKLEDRGPNVRARIFNQSDIDFFLDCGLPSKTIRIPAHHYFDEERSKVDMGIQYKVTNMFVSSTECLTVPMSILFTLQSDIDRPMLNDMNIGCENGKVLLPLICEKGDTYYTTDGSEPTPENGTLYTGPVALDRSCTLKARTFNGDKSSFTFEYPLVYLNATKAKVKKNGLNYSFYSDPAIRSITSVKHLTPERYKYSGVTDVPSIQQHEEQDWFGYVFEGWIKAPVSGVYTFKLDTDDGSQLFIDDRMIVDINFNVGNSVATGYVFLEAGLHKFRMPYFEGHYDQKIELSWLVPGIKAFVPIPAEAFWLAK
;
A
#
# COMPACT_ATOMS: atom_id res chain seq x y z
N MET A 1 28.46 -0.45 -32.28
CA MET A 1 28.41 0.98 -31.85
C MET A 1 28.67 0.99 -30.34
N ASN A 2 29.69 1.72 -29.91
CA ASN A 2 30.30 1.52 -28.58
C ASN A 2 29.39 1.87 -27.39
N LEU A 3 29.34 0.99 -26.39
CA LEU A 3 28.66 1.13 -25.11
C LEU A 3 28.92 2.49 -24.38
N LYS A 4 30.07 3.11 -24.64
CA LYS A 4 30.42 4.45 -24.11
C LYS A 4 29.58 5.59 -24.66
N VAL A 5 28.95 5.46 -25.82
CA VAL A 5 28.07 6.50 -26.39
C VAL A 5 26.68 6.45 -25.79
N LEU A 6 26.21 5.28 -25.34
CA LEU A 6 24.88 5.13 -24.69
C LEU A 6 24.88 5.67 -23.27
N ILE A 7 25.98 5.44 -22.52
CA ILE A 7 26.12 5.98 -21.14
C ILE A 7 26.22 7.50 -21.13
N THR A 8 26.88 8.08 -22.17
CA THR A 8 26.98 9.54 -22.30
C THR A 8 25.64 10.20 -22.67
N ALA A 9 24.78 9.51 -23.43
CA ALA A 9 23.47 10.05 -23.79
C ALA A 9 22.47 10.02 -22.60
N THR A 10 22.53 9.00 -21.74
CA THR A 10 21.68 8.92 -20.53
C THR A 10 22.17 9.89 -19.44
N ALA A 11 23.47 10.05 -19.28
CA ALA A 11 24.04 11.04 -18.36
C ALA A 11 23.79 12.49 -18.84
N LEU A 12 23.78 12.74 -20.16
CA LEU A 12 23.41 14.05 -20.69
C LEU A 12 21.91 14.37 -20.48
N ALA A 13 21.02 13.38 -20.60
CA ALA A 13 19.59 13.60 -20.36
C ALA A 13 19.28 13.91 -18.89
N ALA A 14 19.95 13.23 -17.94
CA ALA A 14 19.83 13.51 -16.51
C ALA A 14 20.53 14.83 -16.12
N GLY A 15 21.65 15.18 -16.77
CA GLY A 15 22.35 16.44 -16.56
C GLY A 15 21.62 17.66 -17.13
N PHE A 16 20.85 17.49 -18.20
CA PHE A 16 20.05 18.58 -18.79
C PHE A 16 18.87 19.02 -17.94
N LEU A 17 18.35 18.14 -17.07
CA LEU A 17 17.27 18.50 -16.12
C LEU A 17 17.77 19.25 -14.88
N ALA A 18 19.08 19.24 -14.63
CA ALA A 18 19.72 19.90 -13.48
C ALA A 18 20.50 21.18 -13.85
N SER A 19 20.79 21.42 -15.13
CA SER A 19 21.52 22.62 -15.57
C SER A 19 20.57 23.78 -15.85
N ALA A 20 21.02 25.00 -15.58
CA ALA A 20 20.28 26.23 -15.91
C ALA A 20 19.90 26.22 -17.40
N GLN A 21 18.63 26.51 -17.71
CA GLN A 21 18.16 26.60 -19.08
C GLN A 21 18.90 27.70 -19.85
N PRO A 22 19.14 27.50 -21.14
CA PRO A 22 19.60 28.57 -22.00
C PRO A 22 18.69 29.80 -21.89
N SER A 23 19.29 30.98 -21.85
CA SER A 23 18.59 32.24 -21.58
C SER A 23 17.56 32.65 -22.66
N ASP A 24 17.59 32.01 -23.81
CA ASP A 24 16.75 32.23 -24.97
C ASP A 24 15.54 31.29 -25.09
N TRP A 25 15.39 30.35 -24.15
CA TRP A 25 14.21 29.47 -24.12
C TRP A 25 13.04 30.10 -23.39
N ASN A 26 11.93 30.33 -24.09
CA ASN A 26 10.68 30.83 -23.51
C ASN A 26 9.85 29.77 -22.81
N VAL A 27 10.35 28.53 -22.74
CA VAL A 27 9.68 27.41 -22.06
C VAL A 27 10.35 27.19 -20.71
N GLN A 28 9.55 27.28 -19.65
CA GLN A 28 10.00 26.92 -18.30
C GLN A 28 9.23 25.71 -17.81
N TYR A 29 9.95 24.75 -17.25
CA TYR A 29 9.34 23.57 -16.65
C TYR A 29 8.87 23.88 -15.24
N ILE A 30 7.67 23.40 -14.90
CA ILE A 30 7.13 23.47 -13.54
C ILE A 30 8.05 22.65 -12.63
N LYS A 31 8.63 23.29 -11.61
CA LYS A 31 9.51 22.63 -10.64
C LYS A 31 8.69 22.11 -9.47
N HIS A 32 8.55 20.82 -9.36
CA HIS A 32 7.86 20.15 -8.26
C HIS A 32 8.82 19.87 -7.09
N LYS A 33 9.28 20.91 -6.41
CA LYS A 33 10.22 20.74 -5.28
C LYS A 33 9.61 20.02 -4.08
N GLU A 34 8.29 20.12 -3.89
CA GLU A 34 7.59 19.65 -2.71
C GLU A 34 6.98 18.25 -2.89
N TYR A 35 6.73 17.84 -4.13
CA TYR A 35 6.02 16.60 -4.46
C TYR A 35 6.93 15.49 -5.00
N GLY A 36 8.23 15.72 -5.01
CA GLY A 36 9.20 14.77 -5.59
C GLY A 36 9.13 14.70 -7.13
N PRO A 37 9.92 13.83 -7.75
CA PRO A 37 9.89 13.62 -9.18
C PRO A 37 8.58 12.95 -9.60
N PRO A 38 8.12 13.19 -10.87
CA PRO A 38 6.98 12.46 -11.42
C PRO A 38 7.13 10.94 -11.30
N ARG A 39 6.04 10.22 -11.07
CA ARG A 39 6.03 8.74 -10.94
C ARG A 39 6.68 8.01 -12.10
N ALA A 40 6.65 8.59 -13.31
CA ALA A 40 7.37 8.03 -14.47
C ALA A 40 8.89 7.92 -14.27
N PHE A 41 9.47 8.71 -13.35
CA PHE A 41 10.90 8.69 -13.02
C PHE A 41 11.17 8.12 -11.62
N ASN A 42 10.13 7.99 -10.79
CA ASN A 42 10.19 7.43 -9.46
C ASN A 42 8.94 6.56 -9.23
N PRO A 43 8.91 5.35 -9.80
CA PRO A 43 7.79 4.43 -9.61
C PRO A 43 7.63 4.08 -8.13
N ARG A 44 6.43 3.68 -7.74
CA ARG A 44 6.19 3.13 -6.41
C ARG A 44 7.06 1.89 -6.22
N LYS A 45 7.63 1.75 -5.05
CA LYS A 45 8.24 0.50 -4.61
C LYS A 45 7.23 -0.22 -3.72
N ILE A 46 6.91 -1.45 -4.06
CA ILE A 46 6.08 -2.32 -3.23
C ILE A 46 7.02 -3.19 -2.40
N ASP A 47 7.12 -2.89 -1.10
CA ASP A 47 8.00 -3.60 -0.17
C ASP A 47 7.27 -4.82 0.44
N ILE A 48 7.14 -5.87 -0.36
CA ILE A 48 6.74 -7.20 0.10
C ILE A 48 7.96 -8.11 -0.01
N PRO A 49 8.47 -8.66 1.10
CA PRO A 49 9.76 -9.33 1.13
C PRO A 49 9.75 -10.65 0.37
N ASP A 50 10.94 -11.02 -0.10
CA ASP A 50 11.21 -12.37 -0.57
C ASP A 50 11.02 -13.38 0.57
N ILE A 51 10.59 -14.57 0.23
CA ILE A 51 10.48 -15.69 1.17
C ILE A 51 11.58 -16.71 0.88
N ASP A 52 11.85 -17.53 1.91
CA ASP A 52 12.91 -18.55 1.86
C ASP A 52 12.89 -19.38 0.56
N GLY A 53 13.91 -19.20 -0.27
CA GLY A 53 14.09 -19.90 -1.53
C GLY A 53 13.37 -19.30 -2.75
N TYR A 54 12.66 -18.16 -2.61
CA TYR A 54 11.88 -17.58 -3.70
C TYR A 54 11.89 -16.05 -3.67
N THR A 55 11.92 -15.45 -4.86
CA THR A 55 11.63 -14.03 -5.06
C THR A 55 10.12 -13.81 -5.12
N THR A 56 9.64 -12.80 -4.39
CA THR A 56 8.21 -12.44 -4.34
C THR A 56 7.89 -11.44 -5.45
N LEU A 57 7.26 -11.90 -6.52
CA LEU A 57 6.85 -11.09 -7.66
C LEU A 57 5.40 -10.60 -7.49
N LYS A 58 5.18 -9.31 -7.76
CA LYS A 58 3.88 -8.63 -7.74
C LYS A 58 3.29 -8.67 -9.14
N VAL A 59 2.26 -9.47 -9.36
CA VAL A 59 1.75 -9.82 -10.69
C VAL A 59 0.25 -9.56 -10.77
N ASP A 60 -0.18 -8.81 -11.79
CA ASP A 60 -1.60 -8.68 -12.11
C ASP A 60 -1.93 -9.52 -13.35
N LEU A 61 -2.79 -10.52 -13.17
CA LEU A 61 -3.06 -11.57 -14.15
C LEU A 61 -4.36 -11.38 -14.95
N HIS A 62 -5.06 -10.23 -14.74
CA HIS A 62 -6.34 -9.99 -15.38
C HIS A 62 -6.56 -8.49 -15.64
N MET A 63 -6.53 -8.08 -16.90
CA MET A 63 -6.84 -6.71 -17.31
C MET A 63 -7.17 -6.60 -18.79
N HIS A 64 -7.94 -5.57 -19.13
CA HIS A 64 -8.51 -5.31 -20.45
C HIS A 64 -7.96 -4.05 -21.10
N THR A 65 -8.04 -3.99 -22.43
CA THR A 65 -7.58 -2.86 -23.23
C THR A 65 -8.62 -2.48 -24.30
N VAL A 66 -8.33 -1.43 -25.08
CA VAL A 66 -9.15 -1.03 -26.23
C VAL A 66 -9.29 -2.12 -27.31
N ASN A 67 -8.53 -3.20 -27.20
CA ASN A 67 -8.65 -4.34 -28.12
C ASN A 67 -9.83 -5.26 -27.75
N SER A 68 -10.37 -5.15 -26.54
CA SER A 68 -11.70 -5.67 -26.17
C SER A 68 -12.63 -4.52 -25.79
N ASP A 69 -12.90 -4.32 -24.54
CA ASP A 69 -13.84 -3.35 -23.99
C ASP A 69 -13.22 -2.42 -22.94
N GLY A 70 -11.90 -2.48 -22.77
CA GLY A 70 -11.18 -1.53 -21.92
C GLY A 70 -10.98 -0.16 -22.57
N ASP A 71 -10.77 0.87 -21.76
CA ASP A 71 -10.63 2.26 -22.18
C ASP A 71 -9.21 2.69 -22.52
N VAL A 72 -8.21 1.85 -22.25
CA VAL A 72 -6.79 2.21 -22.41
C VAL A 72 -6.04 1.27 -23.35
N SER A 73 -4.94 1.78 -23.92
CA SER A 73 -4.11 0.98 -24.82
C SER A 73 -3.30 -0.08 -24.05
N PRO A 74 -2.88 -1.20 -24.70
CA PRO A 74 -1.99 -2.18 -24.09
C PRO A 74 -0.70 -1.55 -23.55
N ARG A 75 -0.15 -0.56 -24.27
CA ARG A 75 1.00 0.21 -23.80
C ARG A 75 0.72 0.96 -22.49
N THR A 76 -0.47 1.50 -22.33
CA THR A 76 -0.87 2.21 -21.10
C THR A 76 -0.88 1.27 -19.90
N ARG A 77 -1.38 0.04 -20.05
CA ARG A 77 -1.36 -0.99 -18.98
C ARG A 77 0.05 -1.25 -18.44
N VAL A 78 1.03 -1.33 -19.36
CA VAL A 78 2.44 -1.47 -18.97
C VAL A 78 2.94 -0.24 -18.20
N MET A 79 2.57 0.97 -18.64
CA MET A 79 2.98 2.20 -17.96
C MET A 79 2.37 2.31 -16.56
N GLU A 80 1.10 1.94 -16.39
CA GLU A 80 0.43 1.85 -15.10
C GLU A 80 1.14 0.86 -14.17
N ALA A 81 1.40 -0.37 -14.65
CA ALA A 81 2.12 -1.40 -13.90
C ALA A 81 3.50 -0.92 -13.42
N PHE A 82 4.27 -0.26 -14.29
CA PHE A 82 5.57 0.31 -13.96
C PHE A 82 5.45 1.39 -12.87
N VAL A 83 4.52 2.34 -13.03
CA VAL A 83 4.35 3.45 -12.07
C VAL A 83 3.92 2.93 -10.70
N GLU A 84 3.15 1.86 -10.67
CA GLU A 84 2.64 1.26 -9.44
C GLU A 84 3.56 0.22 -8.80
N GLY A 85 4.65 -0.16 -9.48
CA GLY A 85 5.68 -1.04 -8.93
C GLY A 85 5.38 -2.53 -9.06
N LEU A 86 4.58 -2.93 -10.05
CA LEU A 86 4.40 -4.34 -10.38
C LEU A 86 5.63 -4.90 -11.10
N ASP A 87 5.85 -6.21 -10.96
CA ASP A 87 6.90 -6.95 -11.67
C ASP A 87 6.42 -7.51 -13.01
N ALA A 88 5.15 -7.92 -13.08
CA ALA A 88 4.57 -8.54 -14.27
C ALA A 88 3.08 -8.22 -14.41
N ILE A 89 2.62 -8.27 -15.67
CA ILE A 89 1.19 -8.19 -16.01
C ILE A 89 0.82 -9.19 -17.09
N ALA A 90 -0.43 -9.65 -17.05
CA ALA A 90 -1.07 -10.32 -18.17
C ALA A 90 -2.14 -9.40 -18.78
N ILE A 91 -2.16 -9.25 -20.10
CA ILE A 91 -3.28 -8.62 -20.82
C ILE A 91 -4.17 -9.73 -21.31
N THR A 92 -5.45 -9.67 -20.90
CA THR A 92 -6.43 -10.74 -21.07
C THR A 92 -7.69 -10.22 -21.74
N ASP A 93 -7.53 -9.51 -22.86
CA ASP A 93 -8.66 -9.00 -23.63
C ASP A 93 -9.66 -10.12 -23.96
N HIS A 94 -10.95 -9.81 -23.94
CA HIS A 94 -12.02 -10.77 -24.20
C HIS A 94 -11.91 -11.47 -25.55
N GLN A 95 -12.14 -12.77 -25.55
CA GLN A 95 -12.27 -13.57 -26.77
C GLN A 95 -13.46 -14.55 -26.63
N PRO A 96 -14.49 -14.39 -27.46
CA PRO A 96 -14.66 -13.35 -28.49
C PRO A 96 -14.90 -11.95 -27.87
N ALA A 97 -14.44 -10.91 -28.53
CA ALA A 97 -14.66 -9.53 -28.10
C ALA A 97 -15.94 -8.97 -28.76
N PHE A 98 -16.92 -8.60 -27.95
CA PHE A 98 -18.15 -8.04 -28.43
C PHE A 98 -17.93 -6.74 -29.24
N GLY A 99 -18.66 -6.60 -30.37
CA GLY A 99 -18.55 -5.42 -31.23
C GLY A 99 -17.32 -5.34 -32.13
N LYS A 100 -16.39 -6.32 -32.06
CA LYS A 100 -15.27 -6.40 -33.00
C LYS A 100 -15.68 -7.10 -34.30
N PRO A 101 -15.06 -6.72 -35.45
CA PRO A 101 -15.41 -7.29 -36.74
C PRO A 101 -14.92 -8.74 -36.87
N GLU A 102 -15.52 -9.47 -37.83
CA GLU A 102 -15.03 -10.78 -38.22
C GLU A 102 -13.55 -10.70 -38.68
N GLY A 103 -12.74 -11.66 -38.24
CA GLY A 103 -11.29 -11.66 -38.50
C GLY A 103 -10.48 -10.71 -37.60
N TRP A 104 -11.07 -10.26 -36.49
CA TRP A 104 -10.32 -9.48 -35.49
C TRP A 104 -9.07 -10.22 -35.01
N ASN A 105 -7.96 -9.52 -34.91
CA ASN A 105 -6.71 -10.09 -34.40
C ASN A 105 -6.68 -10.06 -32.88
N TYR A 106 -6.97 -11.18 -32.24
CA TYR A 106 -6.96 -11.32 -30.79
C TYR A 106 -5.56 -11.34 -30.16
N ASP A 107 -4.51 -11.55 -30.96
CA ASP A 107 -3.13 -11.56 -30.47
C ASP A 107 -2.46 -10.17 -30.46
N GLN A 108 -3.17 -9.12 -30.89
CA GLN A 108 -2.56 -7.81 -31.14
C GLN A 108 -2.15 -7.04 -29.87
N SER A 109 -2.73 -7.34 -28.70
CA SER A 109 -2.42 -6.62 -27.46
C SER A 109 -0.99 -6.83 -27.00
N TYR A 110 -0.48 -8.04 -27.13
CA TYR A 110 0.89 -8.35 -26.74
C TYR A 110 1.94 -7.55 -27.54
N PRO A 111 1.99 -7.56 -28.87
CA PRO A 111 2.98 -6.78 -29.64
C PRO A 111 2.83 -5.26 -29.43
N GLN A 112 1.62 -4.75 -29.15
CA GLN A 112 1.43 -3.32 -28.86
C GLN A 112 2.03 -2.92 -27.49
N ALA A 113 2.08 -3.84 -26.53
CA ALA A 113 2.65 -3.63 -25.19
C ALA A 113 4.14 -3.94 -25.11
N GLU A 114 4.65 -4.89 -25.90
CA GLU A 114 5.96 -5.54 -25.74
C GLU A 114 7.13 -4.55 -25.69
N LYS A 115 7.14 -3.55 -26.58
CA LYS A 115 8.23 -2.55 -26.62
C LYS A 115 8.30 -1.74 -25.32
N GLU A 116 7.14 -1.32 -24.79
CA GLU A 116 7.08 -0.55 -23.54
C GLU A 116 7.45 -1.44 -22.36
N ALA A 117 6.97 -2.70 -22.34
CA ALA A 117 7.30 -3.68 -21.30
C ALA A 117 8.82 -3.91 -21.19
N LYS A 118 9.49 -4.13 -22.33
CA LYS A 118 10.95 -4.22 -22.38
C LYS A 118 11.67 -2.93 -21.93
N THR A 119 11.10 -1.77 -22.25
CA THR A 119 11.69 -0.47 -21.89
C THR A 119 11.58 -0.21 -20.38
N ARG A 120 10.49 -0.67 -19.76
CA ARG A 120 10.18 -0.47 -18.34
C ARG A 120 10.57 -1.63 -17.44
N ASP A 121 11.13 -2.67 -18.00
CA ASP A 121 11.47 -3.91 -17.29
C ASP A 121 10.25 -4.55 -16.60
N ILE A 122 9.09 -4.54 -17.28
CA ILE A 122 7.88 -5.25 -16.86
C ILE A 122 7.81 -6.57 -17.61
N LEU A 123 7.63 -7.66 -16.88
CA LEU A 123 7.40 -8.98 -17.47
C LEU A 123 5.98 -9.00 -18.06
N LEU A 124 5.86 -9.28 -19.34
CA LEU A 124 4.59 -9.28 -20.06
C LEU A 124 4.16 -10.72 -20.37
N ILE A 125 3.02 -11.10 -19.81
CA ILE A 125 2.40 -12.43 -20.02
C ILE A 125 1.33 -12.29 -21.10
N LYS A 126 1.37 -13.16 -22.09
CA LYS A 126 0.33 -13.23 -23.13
C LYS A 126 -0.85 -14.05 -22.61
N GLY A 127 -2.06 -13.52 -22.77
CA GLY A 127 -3.29 -14.19 -22.35
C GLY A 127 -4.53 -13.66 -23.06
N MET A 128 -5.65 -14.25 -22.75
CA MET A 128 -6.98 -13.85 -23.18
C MET A 128 -7.99 -14.27 -22.15
N GLU A 129 -9.16 -13.64 -22.13
CA GLU A 129 -10.31 -14.06 -21.34
C GLU A 129 -11.41 -14.64 -22.24
N ILE A 130 -11.79 -15.89 -21.97
CA ILE A 130 -13.00 -16.49 -22.51
C ILE A 130 -14.16 -16.04 -21.64
N SER A 131 -15.05 -15.21 -22.19
CA SER A 131 -16.10 -14.55 -21.42
C SER A 131 -17.48 -14.97 -21.90
N HIS A 132 -18.23 -15.64 -21.05
CA HIS A 132 -19.59 -16.07 -21.33
C HIS A 132 -20.56 -15.55 -20.26
N ASN A 133 -21.63 -14.87 -20.69
CA ASN A 133 -22.59 -14.24 -19.78
C ASN A 133 -23.57 -15.21 -19.08
N GLN A 134 -23.37 -16.52 -19.19
CA GLN A 134 -24.16 -17.53 -18.46
C GLN A 134 -23.38 -18.00 -17.25
N ASN A 135 -24.02 -18.01 -16.08
CA ASN A 135 -23.41 -18.32 -14.78
C ASN A 135 -22.78 -19.70 -14.70
N ASP A 136 -23.19 -20.64 -15.53
CA ASP A 136 -22.69 -22.02 -15.56
C ASP A 136 -21.33 -22.16 -16.25
N ILE A 137 -20.97 -21.24 -17.16
CA ILE A 137 -19.67 -21.19 -17.85
C ILE A 137 -18.77 -20.10 -17.24
N GLY A 138 -19.31 -18.90 -17.01
CA GLY A 138 -18.60 -17.76 -16.45
C GLY A 138 -17.45 -17.25 -17.31
N HIS A 139 -16.47 -16.63 -16.68
CA HIS A 139 -15.28 -16.06 -17.30
C HIS A 139 -14.03 -16.82 -16.89
N ILE A 140 -13.13 -17.02 -17.86
CA ILE A 140 -11.95 -17.88 -17.67
C ILE A 140 -10.75 -17.26 -18.39
N ASN A 141 -9.67 -16.97 -17.66
CA ASN A 141 -8.42 -16.53 -18.27
C ASN A 141 -7.57 -17.72 -18.71
N VAL A 142 -7.06 -17.64 -19.95
CA VAL A 142 -6.05 -18.54 -20.49
C VAL A 142 -4.76 -17.74 -20.68
N LEU A 143 -3.71 -18.11 -19.95
CA LEU A 143 -2.45 -17.39 -19.86
C LEU A 143 -1.29 -18.22 -20.43
N PHE A 144 -0.21 -17.55 -20.81
CA PHE A 144 0.99 -18.13 -21.42
C PHE A 144 0.68 -18.82 -22.75
N VAL A 145 -0.29 -18.30 -23.47
CA VAL A 145 -0.66 -18.78 -24.82
C VAL A 145 0.38 -18.40 -25.87
N LYS A 146 0.49 -19.18 -26.93
CA LYS A 146 1.38 -18.89 -28.05
C LYS A 146 0.79 -17.83 -28.98
N ASP A 147 -0.44 -18.04 -29.42
CA ASP A 147 -1.21 -17.12 -30.25
C ASP A 147 -2.69 -17.21 -29.86
N CYS A 148 -3.28 -16.08 -29.45
CA CYS A 148 -4.70 -16.03 -29.09
C CYS A 148 -5.63 -16.36 -30.27
N ASN A 149 -5.19 -16.12 -31.52
CA ASN A 149 -5.99 -16.42 -32.71
C ASN A 149 -6.13 -17.93 -32.99
N ASP A 150 -5.31 -18.78 -32.39
CA ASP A 150 -5.43 -20.24 -32.53
C ASP A 150 -6.70 -20.76 -31.82
N TYR A 151 -7.21 -20.02 -30.84
CA TYR A 151 -8.45 -20.31 -30.13
C TYR A 151 -9.63 -19.75 -30.90
N LYS A 152 -10.28 -20.62 -31.67
CA LYS A 152 -11.38 -20.23 -32.59
C LYS A 152 -12.73 -20.25 -31.88
N ILE A 153 -12.95 -19.35 -30.94
CA ILE A 153 -14.18 -19.26 -30.18
C ILE A 153 -15.20 -18.40 -30.96
N PRO A 154 -16.36 -18.95 -31.36
CA PRO A 154 -17.37 -18.19 -32.08
C PRO A 154 -18.10 -17.21 -31.14
N LEU A 155 -18.74 -16.17 -31.69
CA LEU A 155 -19.52 -15.19 -30.90
C LEU A 155 -20.65 -15.84 -30.08
N ASN A 156 -21.27 -16.89 -30.61
CA ASN A 156 -22.33 -17.67 -29.94
C ASN A 156 -21.75 -19.02 -29.53
N PHE A 157 -20.92 -19.05 -28.50
CA PHE A 157 -20.33 -20.25 -27.96
C PHE A 157 -21.05 -20.71 -26.68
N GLY A 158 -20.79 -21.92 -26.25
CA GLY A 158 -21.32 -22.51 -25.04
C GLY A 158 -20.31 -23.42 -24.36
N GLU A 159 -20.77 -24.31 -23.49
CA GLU A 159 -19.93 -25.26 -22.78
C GLU A 159 -19.02 -26.06 -23.71
N LYS A 160 -19.52 -26.50 -24.86
CA LYS A 160 -18.76 -27.33 -25.80
C LYS A 160 -17.51 -26.59 -26.33
N GLU A 161 -17.71 -25.39 -26.85
CA GLU A 161 -16.62 -24.59 -27.43
C GLU A 161 -15.64 -24.12 -26.36
N THR A 162 -16.14 -23.79 -25.17
CA THR A 162 -15.29 -23.48 -24.00
C THR A 162 -14.47 -24.70 -23.61
N HIS A 163 -15.09 -25.86 -23.49
CA HIS A 163 -14.38 -27.12 -23.22
C HIS A 163 -13.27 -27.41 -24.25
N GLU A 164 -13.58 -27.28 -25.55
CA GLU A 164 -12.60 -27.47 -26.63
C GLU A 164 -11.41 -26.50 -26.49
N ALA A 165 -11.65 -25.23 -26.14
CA ALA A 165 -10.62 -24.25 -25.89
C ALA A 165 -9.77 -24.60 -24.66
N LEU A 166 -10.38 -25.10 -23.58
CA LEU A 166 -9.64 -25.53 -22.38
C LEU A 166 -8.83 -26.80 -22.61
N VAL A 167 -9.30 -27.71 -23.46
CA VAL A 167 -8.53 -28.89 -23.90
C VAL A 167 -7.29 -28.43 -24.66
N GLN A 168 -7.46 -27.51 -25.64
CA GLN A 168 -6.36 -26.94 -26.40
C GLN A 168 -5.36 -26.23 -25.47
N ALA A 169 -5.83 -25.39 -24.54
CA ALA A 169 -4.97 -24.69 -23.58
C ALA A 169 -4.09 -25.67 -22.79
N LYS A 170 -4.67 -26.76 -22.31
CA LYS A 170 -3.92 -27.80 -21.59
C LYS A 170 -2.88 -28.48 -22.46
N GLU A 171 -3.23 -28.83 -23.71
CA GLU A 171 -2.31 -29.46 -24.66
C GLU A 171 -1.12 -28.56 -25.03
N GLU A 172 -1.34 -27.26 -25.12
CA GLU A 172 -0.30 -26.26 -25.37
C GLU A 172 0.56 -25.94 -24.14
N GLY A 173 0.13 -26.40 -22.96
CA GLY A 173 0.79 -26.12 -21.70
C GLY A 173 0.48 -24.73 -21.15
N ALA A 174 -0.54 -24.05 -21.64
CA ALA A 174 -1.07 -22.81 -21.09
C ALA A 174 -1.60 -23.04 -19.67
N TRP A 175 -1.70 -21.96 -18.90
CA TRP A 175 -2.23 -21.97 -17.54
C TRP A 175 -3.59 -21.26 -17.49
N VAL A 176 -4.55 -21.82 -16.75
CA VAL A 176 -5.94 -21.38 -16.79
C VAL A 176 -6.44 -21.05 -15.39
N THR A 177 -7.14 -19.90 -15.25
CA THR A 177 -7.82 -19.50 -14.01
C THR A 177 -9.28 -19.23 -14.23
N GLY A 178 -10.12 -19.66 -13.28
CA GLY A 178 -11.50 -19.24 -13.19
C GLY A 178 -11.57 -17.85 -12.55
N ASN A 179 -12.27 -16.93 -13.24
CA ASN A 179 -12.33 -15.52 -12.86
C ASN A 179 -13.56 -15.24 -12.00
N HIS A 180 -13.46 -14.25 -11.11
CA HIS A 180 -14.54 -13.63 -10.31
C HIS A 180 -15.78 -14.55 -10.10
N PRO A 181 -15.64 -15.67 -9.36
CA PRO A 181 -16.65 -16.74 -9.29
C PRO A 181 -17.97 -16.31 -8.64
N GLY A 182 -18.04 -15.13 -8.04
CA GLY A 182 -19.26 -14.56 -7.50
C GLY A 182 -20.03 -13.68 -8.47
N TRP A 183 -19.55 -13.44 -9.68
CA TRP A 183 -20.23 -12.64 -10.67
C TRP A 183 -20.94 -13.54 -11.69
N PRO A 184 -22.19 -13.22 -12.11
CA PRO A 184 -23.05 -12.10 -11.69
C PRO A 184 -23.98 -12.41 -10.50
N ASP A 185 -24.05 -13.62 -9.99
CA ASP A 185 -25.07 -14.08 -9.04
C ASP A 185 -24.68 -13.89 -7.56
N GLN A 186 -23.46 -13.47 -7.29
CA GLN A 186 -22.89 -13.15 -5.97
C GLN A 186 -22.85 -14.33 -4.97
N ASN A 187 -22.99 -15.58 -5.41
CA ASN A 187 -22.97 -16.74 -4.53
C ASN A 187 -21.65 -17.51 -4.50
N SER A 188 -20.82 -17.35 -5.53
CA SER A 188 -19.52 -18.04 -5.73
C SER A 188 -19.61 -19.58 -5.72
N GLU A 189 -20.76 -20.15 -5.99
CA GLU A 189 -20.92 -21.60 -6.14
C GLU A 189 -20.41 -22.06 -7.52
N LEU A 190 -19.66 -23.16 -7.54
CA LEU A 190 -19.13 -23.68 -8.79
C LEU A 190 -20.19 -24.49 -9.55
N SER A 191 -20.37 -24.16 -10.83
CA SER A 191 -21.19 -24.96 -11.74
C SER A 191 -20.61 -26.37 -11.94
N LYS A 192 -21.42 -27.28 -12.44
CA LYS A 192 -20.93 -28.62 -12.79
C LYS A 192 -19.86 -28.55 -13.88
N PHE A 193 -19.98 -27.64 -14.84
CA PHE A 193 -18.98 -27.41 -15.87
C PHE A 193 -17.63 -27.05 -15.25
N TRP A 194 -17.58 -26.09 -14.34
CA TRP A 194 -16.34 -25.71 -13.67
C TRP A 194 -15.73 -26.86 -12.89
N ILE A 195 -16.55 -27.62 -12.15
CA ILE A 195 -16.07 -28.77 -11.38
C ILE A 195 -15.43 -29.82 -12.30
N ASP A 196 -16.08 -30.15 -13.42
CA ASP A 196 -15.57 -31.12 -14.39
C ASP A 196 -14.24 -30.65 -15.02
N GLU A 197 -14.11 -29.35 -15.34
CA GLU A 197 -12.88 -28.76 -15.92
C GLU A 197 -11.73 -28.70 -14.89
N ILE A 198 -12.05 -28.39 -13.64
CA ILE A 198 -11.10 -28.40 -12.51
C ILE A 198 -10.59 -29.83 -12.24
N GLU A 199 -11.49 -30.79 -12.12
CA GLU A 199 -11.14 -32.20 -11.83
C GLU A 199 -10.32 -32.83 -12.98
N ALA A 200 -10.55 -32.37 -14.19
CA ALA A 200 -9.74 -32.74 -15.35
C ALA A 200 -8.39 -31.98 -15.42
N GLY A 201 -8.12 -31.06 -14.49
CA GLY A 201 -6.89 -30.26 -14.42
C GLY A 201 -6.75 -29.30 -15.60
N ARG A 202 -7.85 -28.78 -16.13
CA ARG A 202 -7.86 -27.74 -17.16
C ARG A 202 -7.99 -26.34 -16.57
N ILE A 203 -8.69 -26.18 -15.43
CA ILE A 203 -8.65 -24.96 -14.61
C ILE A 203 -7.71 -25.24 -13.42
N GLN A 204 -6.73 -24.37 -13.19
CA GLN A 204 -5.62 -24.57 -12.25
C GLN A 204 -5.50 -23.46 -11.22
N GLY A 205 -6.20 -22.33 -11.40
CA GLY A 205 -6.27 -21.21 -10.48
C GLY A 205 -7.69 -20.72 -10.27
N MET A 206 -7.88 -19.91 -9.24
CA MET A 206 -9.17 -19.31 -8.88
C MET A 206 -8.93 -17.89 -8.37
N GLU A 207 -9.69 -16.93 -8.88
CA GLU A 207 -9.68 -15.58 -8.32
C GLU A 207 -10.40 -15.53 -6.97
N ILE A 208 -9.67 -15.00 -5.99
CA ILE A 208 -10.14 -14.76 -4.62
C ILE A 208 -10.49 -13.29 -4.43
N PHE A 209 -9.67 -12.42 -5.05
CA PHE A 209 -9.92 -10.99 -5.15
C PHE A 209 -9.94 -10.62 -6.62
N ASN A 210 -10.99 -9.88 -7.00
CA ASN A 210 -11.10 -9.31 -8.34
C ASN A 210 -11.69 -7.90 -8.20
N SER A 211 -11.04 -6.91 -8.79
CA SER A 211 -11.48 -5.52 -8.69
C SER A 211 -11.70 -5.10 -7.21
N TYR A 212 -12.91 -4.79 -6.81
CA TYR A 212 -13.29 -4.44 -5.42
C TYR A 212 -13.91 -5.61 -4.67
N GLU A 213 -13.99 -6.78 -5.27
CA GLU A 213 -14.74 -7.90 -4.74
C GLU A 213 -13.82 -8.90 -4.07
N PHE A 214 -14.33 -9.47 -2.98
CA PHE A 214 -13.71 -10.56 -2.24
C PHE A 214 -14.66 -11.76 -2.23
N TYR A 215 -14.16 -12.92 -2.64
CA TYR A 215 -14.90 -14.18 -2.74
C TYR A 215 -14.44 -15.18 -1.68
N PRO A 216 -14.93 -15.11 -0.44
CA PRO A 216 -14.47 -16.01 0.63
C PRO A 216 -14.63 -17.50 0.28
N LEU A 217 -15.76 -17.88 -0.35
CA LEU A 217 -16.03 -19.26 -0.72
C LEU A 217 -15.04 -19.79 -1.77
N ALA A 218 -14.50 -18.92 -2.62
CA ALA A 218 -13.46 -19.30 -3.58
C ALA A 218 -12.18 -19.80 -2.92
N ILE A 219 -11.88 -19.35 -1.68
CA ILE A 219 -10.75 -19.89 -0.89
C ILE A 219 -10.98 -21.38 -0.61
N ASP A 220 -12.19 -21.76 -0.20
CA ASP A 220 -12.53 -23.15 0.11
C ASP A 220 -12.50 -24.03 -1.15
N HIS A 221 -12.97 -23.50 -2.29
CA HIS A 221 -12.85 -24.18 -3.58
C HIS A 221 -11.38 -24.37 -3.98
N ALA A 222 -10.56 -23.31 -3.91
CA ALA A 222 -9.14 -23.40 -4.23
C ALA A 222 -8.41 -24.44 -3.38
N ARG A 223 -8.72 -24.52 -2.09
CA ARG A 223 -8.18 -25.56 -1.19
C ARG A 223 -8.66 -26.95 -1.55
N LYS A 224 -9.98 -27.11 -1.71
CA LYS A 224 -10.61 -28.41 -2.01
C LYS A 224 -10.05 -29.04 -3.28
N TYR A 225 -9.94 -28.24 -4.32
CA TYR A 225 -9.51 -28.68 -5.64
C TYR A 225 -8.03 -28.43 -5.92
N ASN A 226 -7.31 -27.89 -4.94
CA ASN A 226 -5.87 -27.70 -5.02
C ASN A 226 -5.46 -26.72 -6.14
N LEU A 227 -6.15 -25.56 -6.23
CA LEU A 227 -5.93 -24.50 -7.20
C LEU A 227 -4.97 -23.44 -6.64
N ALA A 228 -4.35 -22.65 -7.53
CA ALA A 228 -3.59 -21.47 -7.17
C ALA A 228 -4.54 -20.33 -6.73
N PHE A 229 -4.11 -19.53 -5.76
CA PHE A 229 -4.85 -18.38 -5.24
C PHE A 229 -4.48 -17.14 -6.03
N ILE A 230 -5.44 -16.48 -6.66
CA ILE A 230 -5.26 -15.35 -7.56
C ILE A 230 -5.94 -14.11 -7.00
N GLY A 231 -5.21 -13.00 -6.99
CA GLY A 231 -5.75 -11.65 -6.88
C GLY A 231 -5.48 -10.92 -8.19
N ALA A 232 -6.48 -10.26 -8.75
CA ALA A 232 -6.36 -9.58 -10.03
C ALA A 232 -7.23 -8.33 -10.09
N SER A 233 -6.89 -7.37 -10.95
CA SER A 233 -7.61 -6.09 -10.98
C SER A 233 -8.82 -6.11 -11.89
N ASP A 234 -8.82 -6.93 -12.92
CA ASP A 234 -9.87 -6.95 -13.97
C ASP A 234 -10.15 -5.54 -14.53
N GLN A 235 -9.07 -4.81 -14.73
CA GLN A 235 -9.16 -3.38 -14.97
C GLN A 235 -9.53 -3.05 -16.40
N HIS A 236 -10.65 -2.35 -16.57
CA HIS A 236 -11.14 -1.85 -17.85
C HIS A 236 -10.79 -0.38 -18.07
N ARG A 237 -10.98 0.46 -17.06
CA ARG A 237 -10.71 1.91 -17.09
C ARG A 237 -9.25 2.24 -16.73
N PRO A 238 -8.80 3.49 -16.90
CA PRO A 238 -7.52 3.91 -16.28
C PRO A 238 -7.50 3.61 -14.78
N MET A 239 -6.36 3.08 -14.28
CA MET A 239 -6.24 2.61 -12.89
C MET A 239 -6.65 3.64 -11.83
N ASN A 240 -6.29 4.90 -12.06
CA ASN A 240 -6.58 5.99 -11.13
C ASN A 240 -8.07 6.43 -11.08
N PHE A 241 -8.93 5.86 -11.92
CA PHE A 241 -10.38 6.05 -11.79
C PHE A 241 -10.96 5.19 -10.67
N ASP A 242 -10.35 4.04 -10.44
CA ASP A 242 -10.90 3.02 -9.55
C ASP A 242 -10.10 2.91 -8.25
N TYR A 243 -8.82 3.30 -8.24
CA TYR A 243 -7.96 3.19 -7.08
C TYR A 243 -7.28 4.52 -6.72
N ASP A 244 -7.27 4.87 -5.44
CA ASP A 244 -6.41 5.93 -4.89
C ASP A 244 -4.98 5.37 -4.76
N LEU A 245 -4.23 5.42 -5.84
CA LEU A 245 -2.90 4.81 -5.95
C LEU A 245 -1.85 5.42 -5.00
N GLU A 246 -2.14 6.53 -4.34
CA GLU A 246 -1.27 7.07 -3.29
C GLU A 246 -1.43 6.32 -1.97
N LYS A 247 -2.61 5.75 -1.72
CA LYS A 247 -2.97 5.12 -0.45
C LYS A 247 -3.17 3.62 -0.54
N THR A 248 -3.62 3.14 -1.70
CA THR A 248 -3.98 1.74 -1.90
C THR A 248 -3.11 1.08 -2.97
N MET A 249 -3.09 -0.23 -2.97
CA MET A 249 -2.53 -1.05 -4.04
C MET A 249 -3.68 -1.77 -4.74
N ARG A 250 -3.57 -1.91 -6.08
CA ARG A 250 -4.52 -2.74 -6.82
C ARG A 250 -4.48 -4.18 -6.32
N PRO A 251 -5.55 -4.95 -6.50
CA PRO A 251 -5.46 -6.39 -6.32
C PRO A 251 -4.37 -6.98 -7.21
N MET A 252 -3.62 -7.92 -6.66
CA MET A 252 -2.52 -8.59 -7.35
C MET A 252 -2.29 -9.99 -6.79
N THR A 253 -1.58 -10.79 -7.53
CA THR A 253 -1.05 -12.08 -7.08
C THR A 253 0.39 -11.92 -6.65
N LEU A 254 0.72 -12.31 -5.42
CA LEU A 254 2.08 -12.48 -4.97
C LEU A 254 2.54 -13.87 -5.42
N VAL A 255 3.46 -13.91 -6.38
CA VAL A 255 3.99 -15.15 -6.95
C VAL A 255 5.39 -15.41 -6.39
N PHE A 256 5.59 -16.58 -5.78
CA PHE A 256 6.89 -16.99 -5.23
C PHE A 256 7.67 -17.78 -6.28
N ALA A 257 8.43 -17.06 -7.09
CA ALA A 257 9.20 -17.58 -8.22
C ALA A 257 10.66 -17.84 -7.85
N GLU A 258 11.31 -18.77 -8.54
CA GLU A 258 12.74 -19.08 -8.32
C GLU A 258 13.64 -17.97 -8.87
N GLU A 259 13.16 -17.27 -9.89
CA GLU A 259 13.82 -16.11 -10.48
C GLU A 259 12.76 -15.15 -11.08
N ARG A 260 13.20 -13.95 -11.50
CA ARG A 260 12.34 -12.96 -12.13
C ARG A 260 12.26 -13.20 -13.65
N SER A 261 11.41 -14.13 -14.05
CA SER A 261 11.12 -14.43 -15.45
C SER A 261 9.67 -14.85 -15.66
N VAL A 262 9.16 -14.77 -16.90
CA VAL A 262 7.80 -15.22 -17.27
C VAL A 262 7.66 -16.72 -17.06
N GLU A 263 8.69 -17.47 -17.40
CA GLU A 263 8.75 -18.92 -17.24
C GLU A 263 8.69 -19.31 -15.76
N ALA A 264 9.44 -18.61 -14.89
CA ALA A 264 9.43 -18.87 -13.45
C ALA A 264 8.08 -18.50 -12.79
N ILE A 265 7.38 -17.47 -13.30
CA ILE A 265 6.00 -17.17 -12.89
C ILE A 265 5.07 -18.33 -13.26
N HIS A 266 5.16 -18.84 -14.51
CA HIS A 266 4.36 -19.96 -14.97
C HIS A 266 4.58 -21.22 -14.11
N ASP A 267 5.83 -21.57 -13.83
CA ASP A 267 6.19 -22.72 -13.00
C ASP A 267 5.74 -22.53 -11.53
N ALA A 268 5.82 -21.31 -11.03
CA ALA A 268 5.33 -20.99 -9.69
C ALA A 268 3.80 -21.15 -9.59
N LEU A 269 3.04 -20.68 -10.58
CA LEU A 269 1.59 -20.83 -10.62
C LEU A 269 1.18 -22.31 -10.75
N LYS A 270 1.84 -23.09 -11.62
CA LYS A 270 1.64 -24.55 -11.70
C LYS A 270 1.91 -25.27 -10.37
N ALA A 271 2.92 -24.80 -9.63
CA ALA A 271 3.26 -25.33 -8.33
C ALA A 271 2.43 -24.70 -7.19
N ARG A 272 1.49 -23.81 -7.50
CA ARG A 272 0.63 -23.06 -6.56
C ARG A 272 1.43 -22.29 -5.50
N ARG A 273 2.53 -21.74 -5.92
CA ARG A 273 3.35 -20.82 -5.13
C ARG A 273 2.82 -19.41 -5.29
N SER A 274 1.58 -19.18 -4.80
CA SER A 274 0.92 -17.88 -4.90
C SER A 274 0.09 -17.55 -3.67
N VAL A 275 -0.11 -16.25 -3.46
CA VAL A 275 -1.03 -15.67 -2.47
C VAL A 275 -1.77 -14.54 -3.16
N ALA A 276 -3.10 -14.53 -3.06
CA ALA A 276 -3.92 -13.42 -3.50
C ALA A 276 -3.77 -12.24 -2.53
N PHE A 277 -3.61 -11.03 -3.04
CA PHE A 277 -3.48 -9.80 -2.26
C PHE A 277 -4.44 -8.74 -2.77
N ALA A 278 -5.14 -8.08 -1.87
CA ALA A 278 -5.94 -6.88 -2.15
C ALA A 278 -6.05 -6.01 -0.91
N ASN A 279 -5.65 -4.74 -1.01
CA ASN A 279 -5.87 -3.72 0.02
C ASN A 279 -5.58 -4.22 1.45
N ASN A 280 -4.38 -4.75 1.69
CA ASN A 280 -3.93 -5.30 2.97
C ASN A 280 -4.61 -6.62 3.40
N MET A 281 -5.46 -7.22 2.58
CA MET A 281 -5.97 -8.58 2.78
C MET A 281 -5.17 -9.57 1.95
N LEU A 282 -4.93 -10.75 2.52
CA LEU A 282 -4.21 -11.83 1.87
C LEU A 282 -5.02 -13.13 1.98
N ALA A 283 -5.01 -13.92 0.93
CA ALA A 283 -5.61 -15.26 0.95
C ALA A 283 -4.69 -16.27 0.26
N GLY A 284 -4.50 -17.43 0.89
CA GLY A 284 -3.59 -18.44 0.35
C GLY A 284 -3.43 -19.67 1.22
N ASP A 285 -2.62 -20.60 0.76
CA ASP A 285 -2.22 -21.75 1.58
C ASP A 285 -1.50 -21.30 2.85
N GLN A 286 -1.85 -21.90 3.97
CA GLN A 286 -1.28 -21.59 5.28
C GLN A 286 0.26 -21.53 5.27
N LYS A 287 0.91 -22.41 4.54
CA LYS A 287 2.37 -22.48 4.46
C LYS A 287 2.98 -21.23 3.82
N TRP A 288 2.35 -20.69 2.76
CA TRP A 288 2.86 -19.49 2.06
C TRP A 288 2.58 -18.23 2.86
N LEU A 289 1.38 -18.13 3.44
CA LEU A 289 1.02 -17.04 4.34
C LEU A 289 1.95 -16.98 5.56
N LEU A 290 2.27 -18.14 6.17
CA LEU A 290 3.19 -18.22 7.31
C LEU A 290 4.63 -17.80 6.93
N LYS A 291 5.12 -18.24 5.76
CA LYS A 291 6.45 -17.82 5.28
C LYS A 291 6.49 -16.31 5.03
N LEU A 292 5.47 -15.76 4.40
CA LEU A 292 5.36 -14.32 4.14
C LEU A 292 5.26 -13.51 5.45
N PHE A 293 4.43 -13.95 6.41
CA PHE A 293 4.34 -13.34 7.73
C PHE A 293 5.70 -13.30 8.43
N LYS A 294 6.42 -14.42 8.45
CA LYS A 294 7.77 -14.49 9.03
C LYS A 294 8.77 -13.59 8.32
N ALA A 295 8.77 -13.60 6.99
CA ALA A 295 9.67 -12.78 6.19
C ALA A 295 9.39 -11.28 6.36
N SER A 296 8.15 -10.90 6.63
CA SER A 296 7.76 -9.50 6.86
C SER A 296 8.24 -8.93 8.19
N LEU A 297 8.54 -9.79 9.16
CA LEU A 297 8.87 -9.36 10.52
C LEU A 297 10.32 -9.67 10.87
N LYS A 298 11.01 -8.72 11.49
CA LYS A 298 12.38 -8.87 11.98
C LYS A 298 12.45 -8.52 13.46
N ILE A 299 13.00 -9.43 14.27
CA ILE A 299 13.34 -9.10 15.65
C ILE A 299 14.62 -8.26 15.64
N GLU A 300 14.52 -7.03 16.08
CA GLU A 300 15.65 -6.11 16.22
C GLU A 300 16.31 -6.24 17.59
N LYS A 301 15.52 -6.55 18.62
CA LYS A 301 16.01 -6.75 19.97
C LYS A 301 15.17 -7.81 20.69
N LEU A 302 15.84 -8.69 21.42
CA LEU A 302 15.22 -9.69 22.29
C LEU A 302 15.85 -9.60 23.68
N GLU A 303 15.03 -9.39 24.70
CA GLU A 303 15.47 -9.26 26.09
C GLU A 303 14.81 -10.33 26.97
N ASP A 304 15.61 -11.12 27.66
CA ASP A 304 15.13 -11.96 28.75
C ASP A 304 14.98 -11.10 30.02
N ARG A 305 13.74 -11.02 30.52
CA ARG A 305 13.39 -10.28 31.73
C ARG A 305 12.88 -11.17 32.86
N GLY A 306 13.50 -12.34 33.00
CA GLY A 306 13.14 -13.33 34.01
C GLY A 306 11.85 -14.06 33.67
N PRO A 307 10.69 -13.78 34.33
CA PRO A 307 9.41 -14.40 33.99
C PRO A 307 8.85 -13.94 32.65
N ASN A 308 9.30 -12.80 32.14
CA ASN A 308 8.89 -12.18 30.90
C ASN A 308 9.99 -12.24 29.84
N VAL A 309 9.60 -12.07 28.59
CA VAL A 309 10.49 -11.78 27.46
C VAL A 309 9.94 -10.57 26.72
N ARG A 310 10.83 -9.68 26.28
CA ARG A 310 10.49 -8.51 25.46
C ARG A 310 11.18 -8.61 24.12
N ALA A 311 10.42 -8.38 23.06
CA ALA A 311 10.93 -8.25 21.70
C ALA A 311 10.63 -6.86 21.16
N ARG A 312 11.58 -6.28 20.44
CA ARG A 312 11.35 -5.17 19.52
C ARG A 312 11.39 -5.73 18.11
N ILE A 313 10.31 -5.57 17.40
CA ILE A 313 10.07 -6.17 16.08
C ILE A 313 9.90 -5.02 15.09
N PHE A 314 10.52 -5.14 13.93
CA PHE A 314 10.30 -4.26 12.80
C PHE A 314 9.50 -5.00 11.72
N ASN A 315 8.41 -4.39 11.29
CA ASN A 315 7.70 -4.83 10.10
C ASN A 315 8.32 -4.15 8.88
N GLN A 316 9.01 -4.92 8.04
CA GLN A 316 9.71 -4.41 6.85
C GLN A 316 8.86 -4.43 5.58
N SER A 317 7.57 -4.77 5.70
CA SER A 317 6.65 -4.88 4.57
C SER A 317 5.63 -3.75 4.51
N ASP A 318 4.98 -3.60 3.35
CA ASP A 318 3.81 -2.74 3.15
C ASP A 318 2.51 -3.34 3.71
N ILE A 319 2.59 -4.42 4.48
CA ILE A 319 1.43 -5.13 5.03
C ILE A 319 1.30 -4.82 6.52
N ASP A 320 0.17 -4.26 6.95
CA ASP A 320 -0.21 -4.23 8.36
C ASP A 320 -0.63 -5.64 8.80
N PHE A 321 -0.24 -6.07 9.99
CA PHE A 321 -0.75 -7.31 10.56
C PHE A 321 -1.62 -7.05 11.79
N PHE A 322 -2.77 -7.71 11.85
CA PHE A 322 -3.71 -7.63 12.94
C PHE A 322 -3.86 -9.01 13.60
N LEU A 323 -3.39 -9.12 14.85
CA LEU A 323 -3.39 -10.37 15.58
C LEU A 323 -4.46 -10.32 16.67
N ASP A 324 -5.37 -11.30 16.68
CA ASP A 324 -6.46 -11.43 17.63
C ASP A 324 -6.44 -12.82 18.30
N CYS A 325 -6.53 -12.84 19.63
CA CYS A 325 -6.67 -14.06 20.43
C CYS A 325 -8.06 -14.24 21.04
N GLY A 326 -9.05 -13.47 20.57
CA GLY A 326 -10.43 -13.48 21.09
C GLY A 326 -10.62 -12.66 22.38
N LEU A 327 -9.61 -11.91 22.80
CA LEU A 327 -9.69 -11.00 23.96
C LEU A 327 -9.43 -9.57 23.47
N PRO A 328 -10.43 -8.67 23.43
CA PRO A 328 -10.28 -7.32 22.87
C PRO A 328 -9.09 -6.51 23.44
N SER A 329 -8.80 -6.69 24.74
CA SER A 329 -7.67 -6.02 25.40
C SER A 329 -6.29 -6.57 25.00
N LYS A 330 -6.22 -7.60 24.16
CA LYS A 330 -4.98 -8.28 23.73
C LYS A 330 -4.81 -8.31 22.21
N THR A 331 -5.63 -7.56 21.45
CA THR A 331 -5.42 -7.40 20.00
C THR A 331 -4.13 -6.64 19.74
N ILE A 332 -3.34 -7.11 18.79
CA ILE A 332 -2.04 -6.56 18.43
C ILE A 332 -2.10 -6.07 16.99
N ARG A 333 -1.74 -4.81 16.73
CA ARG A 333 -1.46 -4.28 15.40
C ARG A 333 0.06 -4.16 15.23
N ILE A 334 0.58 -4.70 14.15
CA ILE A 334 1.98 -4.55 13.73
C ILE A 334 1.97 -3.74 12.43
N PRO A 335 2.09 -2.40 12.49
CA PRO A 335 1.97 -1.55 11.31
C PRO A 335 3.11 -1.77 10.31
N ALA A 336 2.81 -1.55 9.03
CA ALA A 336 3.79 -1.55 7.94
C ALA A 336 4.91 -0.53 8.21
N HIS A 337 6.16 -0.92 8.00
CA HIS A 337 7.36 -0.07 8.17
C HIS A 337 7.54 0.55 9.56
N HIS A 338 6.92 -0.03 10.59
CA HIS A 338 7.02 0.46 11.96
C HIS A 338 7.60 -0.56 12.91
N TYR A 339 8.11 -0.05 14.03
CA TYR A 339 8.47 -0.85 15.17
C TYR A 339 7.26 -1.21 16.00
N PHE A 340 7.32 -2.42 16.52
CA PHE A 340 6.38 -2.93 17.50
C PHE A 340 7.15 -3.51 18.68
N ASP A 341 6.88 -3.02 19.88
CA ASP A 341 7.44 -3.56 21.13
C ASP A 341 6.40 -4.46 21.80
N GLU A 342 6.78 -5.70 22.06
CA GLU A 342 5.93 -6.66 22.76
C GLU A 342 6.64 -7.26 23.97
N GLU A 343 6.00 -7.23 25.12
CA GLU A 343 6.48 -7.89 26.33
C GLU A 343 5.43 -8.91 26.82
N ARG A 344 5.81 -10.17 26.97
CA ARG A 344 4.93 -11.25 27.40
C ARG A 344 5.56 -12.14 28.44
N SER A 345 4.69 -12.69 29.29
CA SER A 345 5.08 -13.77 30.19
C SER A 345 5.45 -15.02 29.38
N LYS A 346 6.52 -15.69 29.79
CA LYS A 346 6.95 -16.95 29.18
C LYS A 346 5.88 -18.05 29.21
N VAL A 347 4.92 -17.98 30.14
CA VAL A 347 3.79 -18.92 30.22
C VAL A 347 2.74 -18.65 29.14
N ASP A 348 2.69 -17.45 28.57
CA ASP A 348 1.72 -17.06 27.54
C ASP A 348 2.20 -17.36 26.10
N MET A 349 3.41 -17.90 25.92
CA MET A 349 4.01 -18.16 24.61
C MET A 349 3.22 -19.12 23.72
N GLY A 350 2.40 -19.98 24.32
CA GLY A 350 1.53 -20.93 23.62
C GLY A 350 0.19 -20.36 23.16
N ILE A 351 -0.16 -19.13 23.58
CA ILE A 351 -1.44 -18.50 23.18
C ILE A 351 -1.46 -18.36 21.66
N GLN A 352 -2.57 -18.82 21.05
CA GLN A 352 -2.75 -18.76 19.61
C GLN A 352 -3.41 -17.42 19.22
N TYR A 353 -2.87 -16.79 18.19
CA TYR A 353 -3.39 -15.58 17.60
C TYR A 353 -3.80 -15.82 16.15
N LYS A 354 -4.97 -15.35 15.77
CA LYS A 354 -5.39 -15.27 14.37
C LYS A 354 -4.82 -13.98 13.76
N VAL A 355 -4.15 -14.09 12.62
CA VAL A 355 -3.75 -12.93 11.81
C VAL A 355 -4.95 -12.60 10.92
N THR A 356 -5.80 -11.67 11.37
CA THR A 356 -7.18 -11.51 10.88
C THR A 356 -7.30 -11.02 9.45
N ASN A 357 -6.23 -10.50 8.87
CA ASN A 357 -6.19 -10.11 7.46
C ASN A 357 -5.45 -11.14 6.55
N MET A 358 -5.19 -12.37 7.07
CA MET A 358 -4.59 -13.47 6.32
C MET A 358 -5.52 -14.69 6.31
N PHE A 359 -6.28 -14.84 5.24
CA PHE A 359 -7.35 -15.85 5.12
C PHE A 359 -6.80 -17.19 4.62
N VAL A 360 -7.08 -18.26 5.36
CA VAL A 360 -6.76 -19.63 4.96
C VAL A 360 -8.01 -20.42 4.54
N SER A 361 -9.20 -19.93 4.90
CA SER A 361 -10.50 -20.44 4.41
C SER A 361 -11.53 -19.30 4.42
N SER A 362 -12.74 -19.58 4.00
CA SER A 362 -13.86 -18.60 4.07
C SER A 362 -14.16 -18.13 5.50
N THR A 363 -13.79 -18.90 6.51
CA THR A 363 -14.12 -18.65 7.92
C THR A 363 -12.91 -18.60 8.84
N GLU A 364 -11.71 -18.91 8.34
CA GLU A 364 -10.51 -19.02 9.17
C GLU A 364 -9.36 -18.17 8.63
N CYS A 365 -8.61 -17.58 9.55
CA CYS A 365 -7.39 -16.86 9.28
C CYS A 365 -6.16 -17.65 9.70
N LEU A 366 -4.99 -17.26 9.20
CA LEU A 366 -3.71 -17.80 9.63
C LEU A 366 -3.60 -17.71 11.16
N THR A 367 -3.38 -18.85 11.80
CA THR A 367 -3.18 -18.93 13.25
C THR A 367 -1.72 -19.16 13.56
N VAL A 368 -1.16 -18.34 14.47
CA VAL A 368 0.23 -18.41 14.91
C VAL A 368 0.32 -18.37 16.43
N PRO A 369 1.26 -19.12 17.06
CA PRO A 369 1.49 -18.97 18.49
C PRO A 369 2.17 -17.65 18.81
N MET A 370 1.91 -17.07 19.99
CA MET A 370 2.57 -15.85 20.47
C MET A 370 4.09 -15.96 20.40
N SER A 371 4.64 -17.13 20.67
CA SER A 371 6.09 -17.38 20.60
C SER A 371 6.73 -17.01 19.27
N ILE A 372 5.96 -16.97 18.17
CA ILE A 372 6.51 -16.61 16.85
C ILE A 372 7.16 -15.22 16.87
N LEU A 373 6.58 -14.28 17.61
CA LEU A 373 7.09 -12.91 17.74
C LEU A 373 8.41 -12.83 18.53
N PHE A 374 8.85 -13.92 19.15
CA PHE A 374 10.05 -14.00 19.97
C PHE A 374 11.08 -15.00 19.45
N THR A 375 10.80 -15.66 18.32
CA THR A 375 11.67 -16.68 17.72
C THR A 375 12.32 -16.26 16.40
N LEU A 376 11.87 -15.15 15.80
CA LEU A 376 12.53 -14.54 14.65
C LEU A 376 13.83 -13.87 15.13
N GLN A 377 14.95 -14.12 14.49
CA GLN A 377 16.26 -13.56 14.88
C GLN A 377 16.79 -12.62 13.80
N SER A 378 17.45 -11.54 14.23
CA SER A 378 18.21 -10.68 13.34
C SER A 378 19.72 -10.88 13.55
N ASP A 379 20.51 -10.77 12.49
CA ASP A 379 21.97 -10.92 12.54
C ASP A 379 22.67 -9.72 13.18
N ILE A 380 22.14 -8.52 12.94
CA ILE A 380 22.68 -7.24 13.47
C ILE A 380 21.50 -6.32 13.78
N ASP A 381 21.57 -5.67 14.92
CA ASP A 381 20.56 -4.72 15.35
C ASP A 381 20.54 -3.48 14.45
N ARG A 382 19.35 -3.13 13.99
CA ARG A 382 19.12 -1.91 13.22
C ARG A 382 19.19 -0.70 14.14
N PRO A 383 19.79 0.44 13.71
CA PRO A 383 19.65 1.69 14.44
C PRO A 383 18.20 2.04 14.68
N MET A 384 17.90 2.67 15.79
CA MET A 384 16.55 3.06 16.16
C MET A 384 16.54 4.48 16.68
N LEU A 385 15.45 5.21 16.47
CA LEU A 385 15.28 6.51 17.10
C LEU A 385 15.05 6.34 18.60
N ASN A 386 15.80 7.09 19.40
CA ASN A 386 15.49 7.26 20.81
C ASN A 386 14.51 8.41 20.98
N ASP A 387 13.24 8.14 20.71
CA ASP A 387 12.15 9.13 20.69
C ASP A 387 11.94 9.85 22.03
N MET A 388 12.34 9.20 23.14
CA MET A 388 12.28 9.80 24.48
C MET A 388 13.29 10.93 24.70
N ASN A 389 14.31 11.02 23.85
CA ASN A 389 15.43 11.96 23.99
C ASN A 389 15.60 12.86 22.75
N ILE A 390 14.58 13.01 21.93
CA ILE A 390 14.60 13.97 20.83
C ILE A 390 14.68 15.38 21.42
N GLY A 391 15.71 16.12 21.02
CA GLY A 391 15.96 17.48 21.49
C GLY A 391 15.82 18.53 20.41
N CYS A 392 15.89 19.79 20.82
CA CYS A 392 16.04 20.92 19.90
C CYS A 392 17.06 21.88 20.48
N GLU A 393 18.10 22.20 19.72
CA GLU A 393 19.13 23.14 20.11
C GLU A 393 19.50 24.04 18.94
N ASN A 394 19.54 25.36 19.18
CA ASN A 394 19.89 26.37 18.18
C ASN A 394 19.07 26.24 16.86
N GLY A 395 17.78 25.91 16.97
CA GLY A 395 16.89 25.72 15.82
C GLY A 395 17.09 24.40 15.05
N LYS A 396 17.92 23.49 15.55
CA LYS A 396 18.11 22.16 14.97
C LYS A 396 17.44 21.10 15.81
N VAL A 397 16.78 20.16 15.16
CA VAL A 397 16.30 18.93 15.77
C VAL A 397 17.49 18.02 16.03
N LEU A 398 17.60 17.49 17.23
CA LEU A 398 18.61 16.53 17.61
C LEU A 398 17.96 15.15 17.69
N LEU A 399 18.28 14.28 16.72
CA LEU A 399 17.77 12.91 16.64
C LEU A 399 18.80 11.93 17.21
N PRO A 400 18.64 11.48 18.45
CA PRO A 400 19.52 10.46 19.02
C PRO A 400 19.10 9.07 18.52
N LEU A 401 20.09 8.27 18.08
CA LEU A 401 19.89 6.89 17.69
C LEU A 401 20.40 5.95 18.79
N ILE A 402 19.69 4.84 18.95
CA ILE A 402 20.14 3.68 19.73
C ILE A 402 20.85 2.75 18.75
N CYS A 403 22.14 2.54 18.96
CA CYS A 403 22.99 1.68 18.15
C CYS A 403 23.71 0.71 19.09
N GLU A 404 23.62 -0.61 18.86
CA GLU A 404 24.13 -1.57 19.85
C GLU A 404 25.48 -2.19 19.49
N LYS A 405 25.65 -2.82 18.35
CA LYS A 405 26.90 -3.51 17.97
C LYS A 405 27.35 -3.14 16.58
N GLY A 406 28.54 -2.61 16.44
CA GLY A 406 29.15 -2.23 15.18
C GLY A 406 29.12 -0.72 14.94
N ASP A 407 29.62 -0.31 13.78
CA ASP A 407 29.69 1.08 13.36
C ASP A 407 28.41 1.47 12.61
N THR A 408 27.73 2.50 13.10
CA THR A 408 26.50 3.00 12.47
C THR A 408 26.85 4.20 11.61
N TYR A 409 26.46 4.14 10.34
CA TYR A 409 26.57 5.25 9.38
C TYR A 409 25.19 5.78 9.04
N TYR A 410 25.08 7.09 8.80
CA TYR A 410 23.82 7.70 8.40
C TYR A 410 24.00 8.65 7.21
N THR A 411 22.91 8.86 6.47
CA THR A 411 22.76 9.83 5.39
C THR A 411 21.50 10.68 5.60
N THR A 412 21.45 11.86 4.97
CA THR A 412 20.30 12.79 5.01
C THR A 412 19.86 13.26 3.62
N ASP A 413 20.44 12.68 2.58
CA ASP A 413 20.20 12.99 1.16
C ASP A 413 19.35 11.94 0.45
N GLY A 414 18.88 10.91 1.20
CA GLY A 414 18.08 9.81 0.68
C GLY A 414 18.87 8.61 0.16
N SER A 415 20.22 8.71 0.09
CA SER A 415 21.07 7.58 -0.28
C SER A 415 21.10 6.51 0.82
N GLU A 416 21.32 5.25 0.44
CA GLU A 416 21.53 4.16 1.39
C GLU A 416 22.88 4.36 2.11
N PRO A 417 22.92 4.34 3.46
CA PRO A 417 24.16 4.53 4.20
C PRO A 417 25.13 3.37 4.00
N THR A 418 26.37 3.70 3.68
CA THR A 418 27.51 2.78 3.67
C THR A 418 28.70 3.43 4.37
N PRO A 419 29.76 2.67 4.72
CA PRO A 419 30.97 3.25 5.27
C PRO A 419 31.66 4.30 4.36
N GLU A 420 31.43 4.23 3.04
CA GLU A 420 32.05 5.11 2.05
C GLU A 420 31.28 6.41 1.84
N ASN A 421 29.94 6.41 1.96
CA ASN A 421 29.12 7.60 1.68
C ASN A 421 28.40 8.15 2.92
N GLY A 422 28.28 7.35 3.98
CA GLY A 422 27.60 7.73 5.21
C GLY A 422 28.51 8.49 6.18
N THR A 423 27.87 9.26 7.07
CA THR A 423 28.54 9.86 8.23
C THR A 423 28.50 8.88 9.39
N LEU A 424 29.65 8.62 10.01
CA LEU A 424 29.71 7.78 11.21
C LEU A 424 28.91 8.43 12.36
N TYR A 425 28.01 7.68 12.94
CA TYR A 425 27.20 8.16 14.07
C TYR A 425 28.02 8.16 15.36
N THR A 426 28.24 9.33 15.93
CA THR A 426 28.96 9.53 17.19
C THR A 426 28.14 10.26 18.25
N GLY A 427 26.89 10.62 17.94
CA GLY A 427 25.98 11.36 18.81
C GLY A 427 24.75 11.86 18.03
N PRO A 428 23.79 12.54 18.68
CA PRO A 428 22.54 12.95 18.06
C PRO A 428 22.72 13.66 16.73
N VAL A 429 21.98 13.21 15.70
CA VAL A 429 22.02 13.82 14.36
C VAL A 429 21.29 15.15 14.40
N ALA A 430 22.00 16.25 14.11
CA ALA A 430 21.45 17.60 14.14
C ALA A 430 20.89 18.00 12.75
N LEU A 431 19.60 18.25 12.66
CA LEU A 431 18.88 18.54 11.42
C LEU A 431 18.14 19.89 11.50
N ASP A 432 18.25 20.70 10.45
CA ASP A 432 17.67 22.05 10.35
C ASP A 432 16.71 22.21 9.17
N ARG A 433 16.34 21.11 8.52
CA ARG A 433 15.42 21.09 7.37
C ARG A 433 14.72 19.75 7.26
N SER A 434 13.62 19.72 6.52
CA SER A 434 12.95 18.47 6.14
C SER A 434 13.91 17.58 5.34
N CYS A 435 14.06 16.34 5.78
CA CYS A 435 14.87 15.32 5.10
C CYS A 435 14.46 13.93 5.58
N THR A 436 14.90 12.91 4.88
CA THR A 436 14.83 11.54 5.37
C THR A 436 16.19 11.15 5.95
N LEU A 437 16.23 10.94 7.27
CA LEU A 437 17.40 10.35 7.92
C LEU A 437 17.37 8.84 7.67
N LYS A 438 18.43 8.34 7.02
CA LYS A 438 18.68 6.91 6.92
C LYS A 438 19.88 6.54 7.75
N ALA A 439 19.84 5.40 8.46
CA ALA A 439 20.97 4.91 9.24
C ALA A 439 21.07 3.39 9.16
N ARG A 440 22.31 2.89 9.16
CA ARG A 440 22.60 1.45 9.03
C ARG A 440 23.85 1.10 9.84
N THR A 441 23.79 -0.03 10.55
CA THR A 441 24.91 -0.54 11.35
C THR A 441 25.68 -1.61 10.58
N PHE A 442 27.02 -1.56 10.65
CA PHE A 442 27.92 -2.52 10.02
C PHE A 442 28.78 -3.20 11.09
N ASN A 443 28.99 -4.50 10.94
CA ASN A 443 29.85 -5.30 11.81
C ASN A 443 30.57 -6.37 10.97
N GLY A 444 31.79 -6.09 10.55
CA GLY A 444 32.52 -6.89 9.57
C GLY A 444 31.81 -6.92 8.23
N ASP A 445 31.62 -8.10 7.67
CA ASP A 445 30.94 -8.29 6.38
C ASP A 445 29.41 -8.25 6.45
N LYS A 446 28.86 -8.09 7.66
CA LYS A 446 27.41 -8.03 7.89
C LYS A 446 26.95 -6.62 8.10
N SER A 447 25.71 -6.35 7.73
CA SER A 447 25.04 -5.08 8.00
C SER A 447 23.60 -5.29 8.44
N SER A 448 23.09 -4.34 9.22
CA SER A 448 21.66 -4.29 9.57
C SER A 448 20.82 -3.89 8.37
N PHE A 449 19.48 -3.96 8.52
CA PHE A 449 18.59 -3.19 7.67
C PHE A 449 18.77 -1.70 7.90
N THR A 450 18.34 -0.89 6.94
CA THR A 450 18.36 0.56 7.05
C THR A 450 17.23 1.04 7.94
N PHE A 451 17.54 1.86 8.92
CA PHE A 451 16.58 2.69 9.62
C PHE A 451 16.26 3.90 8.75
N GLU A 452 14.97 4.24 8.66
CA GLU A 452 14.52 5.39 7.90
C GLU A 452 13.55 6.22 8.74
N TYR A 453 13.81 7.53 8.83
CA TYR A 453 12.99 8.48 9.57
C TYR A 453 12.76 9.76 8.75
N PRO A 454 11.54 9.99 8.27
CA PRO A 454 11.19 11.20 7.54
C PRO A 454 10.99 12.36 8.53
N LEU A 455 11.96 13.25 8.63
CA LEU A 455 11.83 14.48 9.40
C LEU A 455 11.11 15.55 8.56
N VAL A 456 9.98 16.04 9.07
CA VAL A 456 9.26 17.19 8.50
C VAL A 456 9.51 18.42 9.36
N TYR A 457 10.20 19.43 8.80
CA TYR A 457 10.52 20.70 9.46
C TYR A 457 9.62 21.80 8.90
N LEU A 458 8.82 22.45 9.75
CA LEU A 458 7.91 23.52 9.38
C LEU A 458 8.31 24.83 10.07
N ASN A 459 8.56 25.88 9.27
CA ASN A 459 8.91 27.20 9.78
C ASN A 459 7.65 27.99 10.16
N ALA A 460 7.72 28.75 11.22
CA ALA A 460 6.61 29.59 11.65
C ALA A 460 6.26 30.68 10.64
N THR A 461 4.98 30.91 10.42
CA THR A 461 4.48 31.90 9.50
C THR A 461 4.14 33.20 10.23
N LYS A 462 4.49 34.36 9.65
CA LYS A 462 4.08 35.69 10.11
C LYS A 462 2.63 35.98 9.67
N ALA A 463 1.67 35.28 10.27
CA ALA A 463 0.25 35.50 9.99
C ALA A 463 -0.33 36.63 10.83
N LYS A 464 -1.28 37.40 10.26
CA LYS A 464 -2.10 38.37 11.00
C LYS A 464 -3.29 37.62 11.57
N VAL A 465 -3.37 37.48 12.88
CA VAL A 465 -4.45 36.81 13.58
C VAL A 465 -5.26 37.83 14.39
N LYS A 466 -6.56 37.56 14.64
CA LYS A 466 -7.47 38.50 15.34
C LYS A 466 -7.78 38.07 16.77
N LYS A 467 -8.19 36.85 16.96
CA LYS A 467 -8.64 36.28 18.21
C LYS A 467 -8.47 34.76 18.21
N ASN A 468 -8.57 34.13 19.35
CA ASN A 468 -8.58 32.69 19.48
C ASN A 468 -9.81 32.06 18.81
N GLY A 469 -9.65 30.84 18.35
CA GLY A 469 -10.67 30.00 17.75
C GLY A 469 -10.29 29.46 16.36
N LEU A 470 -11.17 28.65 15.81
CA LEU A 470 -11.12 28.06 14.48
C LEU A 470 -12.42 28.34 13.75
N ASN A 471 -12.34 28.56 12.45
CA ASN A 471 -13.53 28.47 11.60
C ASN A 471 -13.89 27.01 11.42
N TYR A 472 -15.18 26.70 11.38
CA TYR A 472 -15.66 25.40 10.92
C TYR A 472 -16.67 25.57 9.81
N SER A 473 -16.68 24.61 8.88
CA SER A 473 -17.70 24.41 7.87
C SER A 473 -18.31 23.04 8.07
N PHE A 474 -19.63 22.99 8.12
CA PHE A 474 -20.40 21.76 8.30
C PHE A 474 -21.03 21.34 6.97
N TYR A 475 -20.92 20.07 6.66
CA TYR A 475 -21.42 19.45 5.44
C TYR A 475 -22.33 18.29 5.81
N SER A 476 -23.51 18.22 5.21
CA SER A 476 -24.42 17.09 5.30
C SER A 476 -24.94 16.80 3.90
N ASP A 477 -24.43 15.74 3.31
CA ASP A 477 -24.77 15.29 1.96
C ASP A 477 -24.70 13.77 1.91
N PRO A 478 -25.77 13.08 1.46
CA PRO A 478 -25.76 11.63 1.28
C PRO A 478 -24.63 11.09 0.38
N ALA A 479 -24.02 11.94 -0.43
CA ALA A 479 -22.85 11.58 -1.24
C ALA A 479 -21.52 11.56 -0.45
N ILE A 480 -21.48 12.11 0.77
CA ILE A 480 -20.32 12.01 1.65
C ILE A 480 -20.25 10.57 2.17
N ARG A 481 -19.16 9.87 1.84
CA ARG A 481 -18.94 8.47 2.20
C ARG A 481 -17.57 8.20 2.80
N SER A 482 -16.74 9.24 2.91
CA SER A 482 -15.37 9.12 3.44
C SER A 482 -14.77 10.48 3.72
N ILE A 483 -13.65 10.50 4.45
CA ILE A 483 -12.86 11.71 4.67
C ILE A 483 -12.36 12.32 3.35
N THR A 484 -12.13 11.50 2.34
CA THR A 484 -11.74 11.97 1.00
C THR A 484 -12.83 12.83 0.36
N SER A 485 -14.10 12.48 0.55
CA SER A 485 -15.22 13.29 0.08
C SER A 485 -15.24 14.66 0.78
N VAL A 486 -15.04 14.70 2.09
CA VAL A 486 -15.06 15.93 2.90
C VAL A 486 -13.92 16.88 2.52
N LYS A 487 -12.71 16.37 2.33
CA LYS A 487 -11.55 17.23 2.01
C LYS A 487 -11.64 17.97 0.68
N HIS A 488 -12.47 17.50 -0.24
CA HIS A 488 -12.69 18.12 -1.55
C HIS A 488 -13.94 18.99 -1.61
N LEU A 489 -14.67 19.15 -0.51
CA LEU A 489 -15.84 20.04 -0.47
C LEU A 489 -15.39 21.51 -0.53
N THR A 490 -16.10 22.27 -1.33
CA THR A 490 -15.88 23.70 -1.51
C THR A 490 -16.82 24.51 -0.61
N PRO A 491 -16.50 25.79 -0.31
CA PRO A 491 -17.37 26.63 0.52
C PRO A 491 -18.82 26.74 0.02
N GLU A 492 -19.06 26.60 -1.27
CA GLU A 492 -20.41 26.66 -1.85
C GLU A 492 -21.27 25.43 -1.49
N ARG A 493 -20.66 24.38 -0.96
CA ARG A 493 -21.34 23.12 -0.62
C ARG A 493 -21.56 22.95 0.88
N TYR A 494 -21.06 23.83 1.73
CA TYR A 494 -21.33 23.72 3.17
C TYR A 494 -22.77 24.10 3.51
N LYS A 495 -23.35 23.43 4.52
CA LYS A 495 -24.70 23.69 4.99
C LYS A 495 -24.74 24.92 5.89
N TYR A 496 -23.79 25.05 6.80
CA TYR A 496 -23.55 26.22 7.62
C TYR A 496 -22.11 26.26 8.11
N SER A 497 -21.71 27.38 8.68
CA SER A 497 -20.38 27.60 9.22
C SER A 497 -20.43 28.45 10.49
N GLY A 498 -19.36 28.41 11.25
CA GLY A 498 -19.24 29.18 12.50
C GLY A 498 -17.81 29.22 13.01
N VAL A 499 -17.68 29.54 14.28
CA VAL A 499 -16.42 29.59 15.00
C VAL A 499 -16.53 28.70 16.23
N THR A 500 -15.48 27.93 16.48
CA THR A 500 -15.34 27.08 17.67
C THR A 500 -13.99 27.35 18.34
N ASP A 501 -13.88 27.09 19.62
CA ASP A 501 -12.62 27.29 20.34
C ASP A 501 -11.61 26.16 20.06
N VAL A 502 -12.09 24.93 19.84
CA VAL A 502 -11.31 23.73 19.50
C VAL A 502 -12.07 22.91 18.46
N PRO A 503 -11.41 22.00 17.71
CA PRO A 503 -12.14 21.05 16.88
C PRO A 503 -13.09 20.22 17.74
N SER A 504 -14.38 20.33 17.47
CA SER A 504 -15.43 19.63 18.23
C SER A 504 -16.72 19.55 17.42
N ILE A 505 -17.50 18.51 17.67
CA ILE A 505 -18.83 18.34 17.08
C ILE A 505 -19.72 19.43 17.64
N GLN A 506 -20.29 20.23 16.77
CA GLN A 506 -21.23 21.30 17.11
C GLN A 506 -22.65 20.73 17.13
N GLN A 507 -23.58 21.43 17.79
CA GLN A 507 -24.99 21.03 17.79
C GLN A 507 -25.57 21.05 16.38
N HIS A 508 -26.12 19.92 15.91
CA HIS A 508 -26.79 19.76 14.62
C HIS A 508 -27.89 18.68 14.72
N GLU A 509 -28.73 18.57 13.69
CA GLU A 509 -29.85 17.62 13.66
C GLU A 509 -29.48 16.26 13.05
N GLU A 510 -28.46 16.26 12.19
CA GLU A 510 -27.99 15.05 11.52
C GLU A 510 -27.32 14.10 12.52
N GLN A 511 -27.62 12.80 12.39
CA GLN A 511 -26.99 11.76 13.22
C GLN A 511 -25.83 11.08 12.47
N ASP A 512 -25.96 10.91 11.17
CA ASP A 512 -25.02 10.18 10.32
C ASP A 512 -24.75 10.95 9.01
N TRP A 513 -23.69 10.59 8.29
CA TRP A 513 -23.31 11.07 6.96
C TRP A 513 -23.10 12.57 6.88
N PHE A 514 -22.30 13.08 7.78
CA PHE A 514 -21.91 14.48 7.78
C PHE A 514 -20.38 14.64 7.89
N GLY A 515 -19.93 15.87 7.81
CA GLY A 515 -18.51 16.18 7.96
C GLY A 515 -18.26 17.62 8.40
N TYR A 516 -17.11 17.81 8.98
CA TYR A 516 -16.58 19.12 9.33
C TYR A 516 -15.25 19.38 8.62
N VAL A 517 -14.99 20.65 8.34
CA VAL A 517 -13.63 21.13 8.06
C VAL A 517 -13.34 22.26 9.04
N PHE A 518 -12.37 22.05 9.92
CA PHE A 518 -11.87 23.07 10.86
C PHE A 518 -10.64 23.74 10.25
N GLU A 519 -10.60 25.07 10.25
CA GLU A 519 -9.51 25.85 9.64
C GLU A 519 -9.14 27.06 10.48
N GLY A 520 -7.84 27.35 10.50
CA GLY A 520 -7.28 28.50 11.22
C GLY A 520 -5.77 28.40 11.34
N TRP A 521 -5.27 28.80 12.50
CA TRP A 521 -3.86 28.74 12.85
C TRP A 521 -3.69 28.05 14.19
N ILE A 522 -2.62 27.29 14.34
CA ILE A 522 -2.18 26.75 15.62
C ILE A 522 -0.87 27.41 16.03
N LYS A 523 -0.75 27.78 17.29
CA LYS A 523 0.47 28.38 17.82
C LYS A 523 1.29 27.36 18.57
N ALA A 524 2.47 27.03 18.05
CA ALA A 524 3.47 26.27 18.75
C ALA A 524 4.15 27.14 19.82
N PRO A 525 4.06 26.81 21.12
CA PRO A 525 4.66 27.62 22.19
C PRO A 525 6.19 27.61 22.18
N VAL A 526 6.80 26.50 21.76
CA VAL A 526 8.27 26.32 21.69
C VAL A 526 8.64 25.60 20.39
N SER A 527 9.85 25.78 19.92
CA SER A 527 10.35 24.99 18.77
C SER A 527 10.69 23.57 19.23
N GLY A 528 10.35 22.58 18.42
CA GLY A 528 10.68 21.19 18.70
C GLY A 528 9.79 20.19 17.96
N VAL A 529 9.96 18.91 18.29
CA VAL A 529 9.14 17.83 17.75
C VAL A 529 7.82 17.75 18.48
N TYR A 530 6.75 17.96 17.76
CA TYR A 530 5.37 17.78 18.22
C TYR A 530 4.84 16.44 17.73
N THR A 531 4.20 15.70 18.63
CA THR A 531 3.40 14.55 18.23
C THR A 531 1.94 14.91 18.40
N PHE A 532 1.17 14.83 17.32
CA PHE A 532 -0.27 14.98 17.35
C PHE A 532 -0.93 13.61 17.45
N LYS A 533 -1.99 13.51 18.25
CA LYS A 533 -2.85 12.34 18.36
C LYS A 533 -4.26 12.73 18.02
N LEU A 534 -4.82 12.09 17.00
CA LEU A 534 -6.24 12.07 16.69
C LEU A 534 -6.87 10.80 17.26
N ASP A 535 -8.04 10.96 17.87
CA ASP A 535 -8.90 9.87 18.32
C ASP A 535 -10.31 10.25 17.87
N THR A 536 -10.77 9.62 16.80
CA THR A 536 -12.00 10.00 16.11
C THR A 536 -12.84 8.78 15.74
N ASP A 537 -14.13 8.99 15.71
CA ASP A 537 -15.13 8.11 15.12
C ASP A 537 -15.92 8.94 14.09
N ASP A 538 -15.89 8.71 12.82
CA ASP A 538 -15.06 7.77 12.02
C ASP A 538 -13.71 8.39 11.61
N GLY A 539 -13.66 9.00 10.43
CA GLY A 539 -12.44 9.41 9.77
C GLY A 539 -12.05 10.87 10.01
N SER A 540 -10.76 11.13 10.16
CA SER A 540 -10.21 12.49 10.22
C SER A 540 -8.78 12.56 9.70
N GLN A 541 -8.39 13.75 9.27
CA GLN A 541 -7.01 14.05 8.87
C GLN A 541 -6.55 15.34 9.51
N LEU A 542 -5.29 15.42 9.91
CA LEU A 542 -4.68 16.64 10.41
C LEU A 542 -3.64 17.16 9.43
N PHE A 543 -3.79 18.43 9.05
CA PHE A 543 -2.83 19.16 8.22
C PHE A 543 -2.25 20.33 9.01
N ILE A 544 -0.93 20.45 8.99
CA ILE A 544 -0.18 21.60 9.48
C ILE A 544 0.65 22.15 8.33
N ASP A 545 0.50 23.45 8.04
CA ASP A 545 1.11 24.13 6.88
C ASP A 545 0.90 23.36 5.56
N ASP A 546 -0.35 22.92 5.36
CA ASP A 546 -0.83 22.14 4.21
C ASP A 546 -0.20 20.72 4.08
N ARG A 547 0.59 20.28 5.05
CA ARG A 547 1.12 18.92 5.12
C ARG A 547 0.24 18.03 6.00
N MET A 548 -0.10 16.86 5.51
CA MET A 548 -0.81 15.86 6.27
C MET A 548 0.11 15.25 7.32
N ILE A 549 -0.25 15.40 8.60
CA ILE A 549 0.51 14.92 9.76
C ILE A 549 -0.10 13.64 10.33
N VAL A 550 -1.43 13.57 10.40
CA VAL A 550 -2.16 12.39 10.86
C VAL A 550 -3.22 12.03 9.83
N ASP A 551 -3.35 10.75 9.53
CA ASP A 551 -4.35 10.22 8.60
C ASP A 551 -5.14 9.08 9.27
N ILE A 552 -6.42 9.32 9.51
CA ILE A 552 -7.42 8.31 9.87
C ILE A 552 -8.43 8.28 8.72
N ASN A 553 -8.13 7.49 7.69
CA ASN A 553 -8.97 7.39 6.49
C ASN A 553 -9.80 6.10 6.49
N PHE A 554 -10.34 5.72 7.61
CA PHE A 554 -11.19 4.55 7.75
C PHE A 554 -12.63 4.97 8.11
N ASN A 555 -13.60 4.28 7.53
CA ASN A 555 -15.04 4.49 7.77
C ASN A 555 -15.59 3.43 8.74
N VAL A 556 -14.85 3.09 9.78
CA VAL A 556 -15.21 1.98 10.65
C VAL A 556 -14.88 2.28 12.12
N GLY A 557 -15.74 3.04 12.74
CA GLY A 557 -15.72 3.22 14.19
C GLY A 557 -14.47 3.92 14.74
N ASN A 558 -14.35 3.91 16.05
CA ASN A 558 -13.34 4.65 16.78
C ASN A 558 -11.90 4.23 16.39
N SER A 559 -11.13 5.19 15.92
CA SER A 559 -9.75 5.01 15.48
C SER A 559 -8.80 6.02 16.10
N VAL A 560 -7.60 5.58 16.43
CA VAL A 560 -6.54 6.42 17.01
C VAL A 560 -5.31 6.39 16.13
N ALA A 561 -4.80 7.55 15.75
CA ALA A 561 -3.53 7.67 15.04
C ALA A 561 -2.67 8.81 15.57
N THR A 562 -1.37 8.69 15.37
CA THR A 562 -0.39 9.72 15.75
C THR A 562 0.50 10.09 14.57
N GLY A 563 0.94 11.35 14.55
CA GLY A 563 1.91 11.82 13.58
C GLY A 563 2.89 12.81 14.20
N TYR A 564 4.11 12.85 13.69
CA TYR A 564 5.20 13.67 14.22
C TYR A 564 5.54 14.79 13.24
N VAL A 565 5.84 15.97 13.78
CA VAL A 565 6.32 17.09 12.99
C VAL A 565 7.19 18.01 13.84
N PHE A 566 8.24 18.57 13.25
CA PHE A 566 8.96 19.65 13.87
C PHE A 566 8.27 20.99 13.54
N LEU A 567 7.96 21.75 14.60
CA LEU A 567 7.42 23.10 14.48
C LEU A 567 8.40 24.11 15.06
N GLU A 568 8.69 25.16 14.31
CA GLU A 568 9.28 26.38 14.87
C GLU A 568 8.27 27.06 15.80
N ALA A 569 8.72 27.66 16.90
CA ALA A 569 7.82 28.41 17.79
C ALA A 569 7.12 29.53 17.04
N GLY A 570 5.78 29.57 17.04
CA GLY A 570 5.01 30.55 16.30
C GLY A 570 3.71 29.99 15.73
N LEU A 571 3.20 30.65 14.69
CA LEU A 571 1.92 30.29 14.04
C LEU A 571 2.15 29.37 12.84
N HIS A 572 1.35 28.32 12.79
CA HIS A 572 1.29 27.36 11.69
C HIS A 572 -0.14 27.24 11.20
N LYS A 573 -0.33 27.10 9.88
CA LYS A 573 -1.65 26.91 9.31
C LYS A 573 -2.23 25.58 9.79
N PHE A 574 -3.47 25.61 10.21
CA PHE A 574 -4.20 24.45 10.73
C PHE A 574 -5.39 24.12 9.86
N ARG A 575 -5.53 22.87 9.48
CA ARG A 575 -6.72 22.35 8.82
C ARG A 575 -6.98 20.91 9.27
N MET A 576 -8.25 20.61 9.61
CA MET A 576 -8.67 19.30 10.05
C MET A 576 -10.04 18.97 9.46
N PRO A 577 -10.13 18.19 8.39
CA PRO A 577 -11.38 17.58 7.95
C PRO A 577 -11.73 16.39 8.85
N TYR A 578 -13.03 16.21 9.09
CA TYR A 578 -13.64 15.12 9.84
C TYR A 578 -14.84 14.58 9.07
N PHE A 579 -15.06 13.31 9.16
CA PHE A 579 -16.16 12.59 8.54
C PHE A 579 -16.81 11.65 9.55
N GLU A 580 -18.15 11.68 9.56
CA GLU A 580 -19.02 10.79 10.34
C GLU A 580 -19.89 9.96 9.38
N GLY A 581 -19.88 8.65 9.54
CA GLY A 581 -20.68 7.70 8.76
C GLY A 581 -21.90 7.20 9.50
N HIS A 582 -21.70 6.42 10.57
CA HIS A 582 -22.77 5.78 11.32
C HIS A 582 -22.41 5.57 12.79
N TYR A 583 -23.39 5.65 13.68
CA TYR A 583 -23.39 5.31 15.09
C TYR A 583 -22.79 6.38 16.02
N ASP A 584 -21.64 6.10 16.64
CA ASP A 584 -21.03 6.98 17.63
C ASP A 584 -20.22 8.10 16.94
N GLN A 585 -20.09 9.23 17.61
CA GLN A 585 -19.44 10.42 17.08
C GLN A 585 -18.34 10.87 18.04
N LYS A 586 -17.12 11.02 17.56
CA LYS A 586 -16.00 11.44 18.39
C LYS A 586 -14.98 12.29 17.65
N ILE A 587 -14.56 13.38 18.26
CA ILE A 587 -13.41 14.20 17.86
C ILE A 587 -12.59 14.52 19.10
N GLU A 588 -11.40 13.95 19.22
CA GLU A 588 -10.42 14.30 20.23
C GLU A 588 -9.06 14.56 19.58
N LEU A 589 -8.54 15.77 19.74
CA LEU A 589 -7.23 16.18 19.25
C LEU A 589 -6.33 16.56 20.44
N SER A 590 -5.23 15.87 20.56
CA SER A 590 -4.23 16.11 21.59
C SER A 590 -2.83 16.18 20.99
N TRP A 591 -1.90 16.76 21.73
CA TRP A 591 -0.51 16.85 21.34
C TRP A 591 0.45 16.50 22.47
N LEU A 592 1.61 16.09 22.09
CA LEU A 592 2.78 15.99 22.94
C LEU A 592 3.74 17.13 22.57
N VAL A 593 3.83 18.12 23.44
CA VAL A 593 4.70 19.29 23.27
C VAL A 593 6.12 18.95 23.73
N PRO A 594 7.18 19.46 23.09
CA PRO A 594 8.56 19.23 23.54
C PRO A 594 8.74 19.48 25.04
N GLY A 595 9.31 18.50 25.74
CA GLY A 595 9.52 18.54 27.20
C GLY A 595 8.36 18.01 28.05
N ILE A 596 7.22 17.67 27.46
CA ILE A 596 6.08 17.04 28.17
C ILE A 596 6.08 15.54 27.86
N LYS A 597 5.80 14.70 28.87
CA LYS A 597 5.87 13.23 28.75
C LYS A 597 4.53 12.53 28.48
N ALA A 598 3.44 13.28 28.43
CA ALA A 598 2.11 12.73 28.21
C ALA A 598 1.31 13.60 27.24
N PHE A 599 0.45 12.98 26.45
CA PHE A 599 -0.49 13.70 25.59
C PHE A 599 -1.42 14.56 26.43
N VAL A 600 -1.61 15.79 26.00
CA VAL A 600 -2.57 16.73 26.59
C VAL A 600 -3.49 17.25 25.49
N PRO A 601 -4.78 17.50 25.78
CA PRO A 601 -5.66 18.19 24.84
C PRO A 601 -5.04 19.52 24.41
N ILE A 602 -5.18 19.87 23.14
CA ILE A 602 -4.69 21.16 22.66
C ILE A 602 -5.56 22.27 23.24
N PRO A 603 -5.00 23.23 23.98
CA PRO A 603 -5.79 24.25 24.64
C PRO A 603 -6.36 25.25 23.63
N ALA A 604 -7.53 25.82 23.91
CA ALA A 604 -8.21 26.77 23.04
C ALA A 604 -7.35 27.99 22.67
N GLU A 605 -6.47 28.42 23.57
CA GLU A 605 -5.56 29.54 23.37
C GLU A 605 -4.48 29.27 22.31
N ALA A 606 -4.29 28.00 21.93
CA ALA A 606 -3.38 27.64 20.86
C ALA A 606 -3.99 27.91 19.48
N PHE A 607 -5.31 27.98 19.35
CA PHE A 607 -5.99 28.17 18.07
C PHE A 607 -6.31 29.65 17.81
N TRP A 608 -6.17 30.07 16.54
CA TRP A 608 -6.30 31.47 16.13
C TRP A 608 -7.01 31.59 14.79
N LEU A 609 -7.89 32.59 14.69
CA LEU A 609 -8.55 32.97 13.44
C LEU A 609 -7.65 33.87 12.60
N ALA A 610 -7.65 33.64 11.27
CA ALA A 610 -7.07 34.60 10.33
C ALA A 610 -7.78 35.97 10.43
N LYS A 611 -7.03 37.03 10.09
CA LYS A 611 -7.56 38.41 10.06
C LYS A 611 -8.45 38.59 8.84
#